data_40ebc8698cda4b901d7faa51eabd3fa5
#
_entry.id   40ebc8698cda4b901d7faa51eabd3fa5
#
_cell.length_a   1.000
_cell.length_b   1.000
_cell.length_c   1.000
_cell.angle_alpha   90.00
_cell.angle_beta   90.00
_cell.angle_gamma   90.00
#
_symmetry.space_group_name_H-M   'P 1'
#
loop_
_entity.id
_entity.type
_entity.pdbx_description
1 polymer ?
#
loop_
_entity_poly.entity_id
_entity_poly.type
_entity_poly.pdbx_seq_one_letter_code
_entity_poly.pdbx_strand_id
1 'polypeptide(L)'
;MEKKKKSYLSKAVFGLLIVAFTVCCIIAAPITEAKGTLWSLFPPVIAIGLALITKEVYSSLFVGILSGGIIYAAASGTGFEGTFKAVVQDGLITNLSNAYNVGILVFLVVLGIIVVLMNKAGGSRAYGEWAAAHIKGRRGAALSTFFLGVLIFVDDYFNCLTVGSVMRPITDKHNISRSKLAYLIDSTAAPICIIAPISSWAAAVSGTVEGVNGISLFINTIPYNLYAFLTILMVIFISVSDTDYGPMKIHEDNAKNGDIFTTQNNTYEQDAQPVTERGRVIDLILPVAVLIVFCVVGMIYTGGFFSGTDFVTAFANCDAAYGLSLGSISALIVIIAYYMLRRVLKFNECMDSIAAGFKQMVPAILILTFAWTLKTMTNHLEAGAFVSGVVQSATALSVLLPVILFVVAIGLAFATGTSWGTFGILIPIVTSVFEADLANVAQTGEIPSMVIICISACLAGAVCGDHCSPISDTTIMASTGAQCDHVNHVSTQLPYALTVAAVCVVGYLLSGFVHNVFIVLGFSLALMLAVLFAIRFFVKRKEGRG
;
A
#
# COMPACT_ATOMS: atom_id res chain seq x y z
N MET A 1 -37.16 13.87 -4.05
CA MET A 1 -37.75 12.56 -4.37
C MET A 1 -36.84 11.73 -5.25
N GLU A 2 -36.17 12.26 -6.25
CA GLU A 2 -35.24 11.51 -7.13
C GLU A 2 -34.01 10.94 -6.43
N LYS A 3 -33.38 11.68 -5.50
CA LYS A 3 -32.24 11.18 -4.69
C LYS A 3 -32.62 9.96 -3.81
N LYS A 4 -33.84 9.92 -3.24
CA LYS A 4 -34.32 8.77 -2.50
C LYS A 4 -34.58 7.56 -3.41
N LYS A 5 -35.10 7.77 -4.63
CA LYS A 5 -35.35 6.72 -5.61
C LYS A 5 -34.04 6.08 -6.12
N LYS A 6 -32.98 6.87 -6.36
CA LYS A 6 -31.63 6.37 -6.69
C LYS A 6 -31.01 5.56 -5.56
N SER A 7 -31.17 5.99 -4.30
CA SER A 7 -30.68 5.26 -3.13
C SER A 7 -31.41 3.92 -2.93
N TYR A 8 -32.74 3.85 -3.15
CA TYR A 8 -33.49 2.60 -3.07
C TYR A 8 -33.16 1.64 -4.22
N LEU A 9 -32.95 2.16 -5.43
CA LEU A 9 -32.56 1.36 -6.59
C LEU A 9 -31.16 0.75 -6.41
N SER A 10 -30.22 1.51 -5.85
CA SER A 10 -28.88 1.05 -5.51
C SER A 10 -28.90 -0.07 -4.45
N LYS A 11 -29.72 0.06 -3.40
CA LYS A 11 -29.88 -0.95 -2.36
C LYS A 11 -30.58 -2.22 -2.85
N ALA A 12 -31.56 -2.09 -3.73
CA ALA A 12 -32.25 -3.24 -4.35
C ALA A 12 -31.34 -3.99 -5.32
N VAL A 13 -30.54 -3.27 -6.13
CA VAL A 13 -29.54 -3.86 -7.02
C VAL A 13 -28.44 -4.56 -6.21
N PHE A 14 -28.00 -3.98 -5.10
CA PHE A 14 -27.06 -4.59 -4.18
C PHE A 14 -27.61 -5.88 -3.55
N GLY A 15 -28.84 -5.86 -3.05
CA GLY A 15 -29.50 -7.06 -2.52
C GLY A 15 -29.66 -8.17 -3.56
N LEU A 16 -30.00 -7.82 -4.81
CA LEU A 16 -30.10 -8.76 -5.93
C LEU A 16 -28.73 -9.35 -6.31
N LEU A 17 -27.69 -8.54 -6.31
CA LEU A 17 -26.32 -8.99 -6.57
C LEU A 17 -25.82 -9.92 -5.48
N ILE A 18 -26.11 -9.66 -4.20
CA ILE A 18 -25.78 -10.56 -3.08
C ILE A 18 -26.52 -11.90 -3.24
N VAL A 19 -27.82 -11.86 -3.55
CA VAL A 19 -28.61 -13.07 -3.74
C VAL A 19 -28.13 -13.85 -4.97
N ALA A 20 -27.97 -13.20 -6.11
CA ALA A 20 -27.45 -13.84 -7.33
C ALA A 20 -26.08 -14.44 -7.10
N PHE A 21 -25.24 -13.75 -6.35
CA PHE A 21 -23.92 -14.19 -5.98
C PHE A 21 -23.93 -15.37 -5.01
N THR A 22 -24.73 -15.33 -3.94
CA THR A 22 -24.90 -16.45 -3.01
C THR A 22 -25.41 -17.70 -3.73
N VAL A 23 -26.33 -17.51 -4.69
CA VAL A 23 -26.84 -18.58 -5.56
C VAL A 23 -25.73 -19.11 -6.48
N CYS A 24 -24.90 -18.24 -7.08
CA CYS A 24 -23.75 -18.66 -7.88
C CYS A 24 -22.72 -19.43 -7.05
N CYS A 25 -22.44 -19.02 -5.82
CA CYS A 25 -21.56 -19.75 -4.90
C CYS A 25 -22.13 -21.11 -4.53
N ILE A 26 -23.45 -21.21 -4.27
CA ILE A 26 -24.13 -22.47 -3.97
C ILE A 26 -24.14 -23.39 -5.19
N ILE A 27 -24.31 -22.87 -6.40
CA ILE A 27 -24.27 -23.64 -7.65
C ILE A 27 -22.84 -24.04 -8.03
N ALA A 28 -21.85 -23.18 -7.75
CA ALA A 28 -20.44 -23.48 -7.98
C ALA A 28 -19.84 -24.42 -6.92
N ALA A 29 -20.47 -24.54 -5.75
CA ALA A 29 -20.04 -25.39 -4.65
C ALA A 29 -19.94 -26.91 -4.99
N PRO A 30 -20.74 -27.52 -5.90
CA PRO A 30 -20.56 -28.91 -6.32
C PRO A 30 -19.35 -29.12 -7.24
N ILE A 31 -18.64 -28.05 -7.68
CA ILE A 31 -17.41 -28.18 -8.43
C ILE A 31 -16.34 -28.63 -7.43
N THR A 32 -16.16 -29.95 -7.38
CA THR A 32 -15.35 -30.70 -6.41
C THR A 32 -13.86 -30.34 -6.38
N GLU A 33 -13.42 -29.36 -7.15
CA GLU A 33 -12.03 -28.90 -7.24
C GLU A 33 -11.93 -27.36 -7.25
N ALA A 34 -12.45 -26.70 -6.20
CA ALA A 34 -12.31 -25.24 -6.11
C ALA A 34 -10.90 -24.83 -5.66
N LYS A 35 -10.20 -25.69 -4.91
CA LYS A 35 -8.85 -25.42 -4.40
C LYS A 35 -7.82 -25.50 -5.54
N GLY A 36 -6.89 -24.53 -5.56
CA GLY A 36 -5.84 -24.50 -6.57
C GLY A 36 -6.33 -24.27 -8.02
N THR A 37 -7.54 -23.72 -8.19
CA THR A 37 -8.14 -23.42 -9.50
C THR A 37 -8.49 -21.93 -9.62
N LEU A 38 -9.01 -21.49 -10.78
CA LEU A 38 -9.48 -20.11 -10.98
C LEU A 38 -10.51 -19.68 -9.92
N TRP A 39 -11.28 -20.61 -9.36
CA TRP A 39 -12.25 -20.34 -8.29
C TRP A 39 -11.61 -19.84 -7.01
N SER A 40 -10.34 -20.13 -6.77
CA SER A 40 -9.59 -19.63 -5.61
C SER A 40 -9.42 -18.11 -5.61
N LEU A 41 -9.50 -17.47 -6.78
CA LEU A 41 -9.45 -16.01 -6.92
C LEU A 41 -10.85 -15.34 -6.82
N PHE A 42 -11.90 -16.13 -6.70
CA PHE A 42 -13.29 -15.63 -6.70
C PHE A 42 -13.60 -14.71 -5.49
N PRO A 43 -13.22 -15.03 -4.23
CA PRO A 43 -13.47 -14.16 -3.08
C PRO A 43 -12.92 -12.74 -3.22
N PRO A 44 -11.63 -12.52 -3.56
CA PRO A 44 -11.12 -11.18 -3.75
C PRO A 44 -11.71 -10.46 -4.97
N VAL A 45 -11.99 -11.18 -6.08
CA VAL A 45 -12.64 -10.59 -7.26
C VAL A 45 -14.00 -10.01 -6.91
N ILE A 46 -14.77 -10.69 -6.06
CA ILE A 46 -16.06 -10.22 -5.59
C ILE A 46 -15.94 -9.03 -4.65
N ALA A 47 -15.06 -9.14 -3.65
CA ALA A 47 -14.83 -8.02 -2.73
C ALA A 47 -14.46 -6.75 -3.50
N ILE A 48 -13.55 -6.85 -4.47
CA ILE A 48 -13.11 -5.75 -5.32
C ILE A 48 -14.24 -5.24 -6.21
N GLY A 49 -14.91 -6.14 -6.93
CA GLY A 49 -15.98 -5.77 -7.84
C GLY A 49 -17.12 -5.05 -7.12
N LEU A 50 -17.53 -5.56 -5.96
CA LEU A 50 -18.53 -4.90 -5.12
C LEU A 50 -18.05 -3.56 -4.58
N ALA A 51 -16.82 -3.45 -4.09
CA ALA A 51 -16.27 -2.19 -3.59
C ALA A 51 -16.26 -1.09 -4.67
N LEU A 52 -15.88 -1.42 -5.89
CA LEU A 52 -15.87 -0.49 -7.02
C LEU A 52 -17.29 -0.07 -7.44
N ILE A 53 -18.26 -1.00 -7.41
CA ILE A 53 -19.65 -0.72 -7.82
C ILE A 53 -20.41 0.04 -6.72
N THR A 54 -20.31 -0.41 -5.47
CA THR A 54 -21.10 0.11 -4.36
C THR A 54 -20.47 1.32 -3.68
N LYS A 55 -19.15 1.49 -3.83
CA LYS A 55 -18.32 2.46 -3.10
C LYS A 55 -18.42 2.28 -1.58
N GLU A 56 -18.64 1.03 -1.14
CA GLU A 56 -18.75 0.66 0.25
C GLU A 56 -17.82 -0.55 0.52
N VAL A 57 -16.78 -0.33 1.33
CA VAL A 57 -15.65 -1.27 1.49
C VAL A 57 -15.99 -2.39 2.47
N TYR A 58 -16.62 -2.06 3.62
CA TYR A 58 -16.82 -3.03 4.69
C TYR A 58 -17.74 -4.18 4.28
N SER A 59 -18.90 -3.84 3.70
CA SER A 59 -19.84 -4.86 3.21
C SER A 59 -19.28 -5.66 2.06
N SER A 60 -18.50 -5.01 1.18
CA SER A 60 -17.87 -5.66 0.03
C SER A 60 -16.83 -6.69 0.47
N LEU A 61 -15.94 -6.32 1.40
CA LEU A 61 -14.97 -7.24 1.99
C LEU A 61 -15.69 -8.38 2.73
N PHE A 62 -16.72 -8.07 3.51
CA PHE A 62 -17.46 -9.08 4.26
C PHE A 62 -18.14 -10.10 3.34
N VAL A 63 -18.75 -9.65 2.23
CA VAL A 63 -19.34 -10.55 1.21
C VAL A 63 -18.26 -11.40 0.55
N GLY A 64 -17.10 -10.81 0.23
CA GLY A 64 -15.94 -11.55 -0.28
C GLY A 64 -15.48 -12.64 0.70
N ILE A 65 -15.35 -12.31 1.97
CA ILE A 65 -14.97 -13.24 3.04
C ILE A 65 -15.99 -14.38 3.16
N LEU A 66 -17.28 -14.05 3.25
CA LEU A 66 -18.34 -15.07 3.32
C LEU A 66 -18.33 -15.99 2.12
N SER A 67 -18.11 -15.45 0.92
CA SER A 67 -18.02 -16.25 -0.29
C SER A 67 -16.87 -17.25 -0.25
N GLY A 68 -15.70 -16.79 0.23
CA GLY A 68 -14.52 -17.64 0.41
C GLY A 68 -14.79 -18.76 1.40
N GLY A 69 -15.41 -18.43 2.55
CA GLY A 69 -15.81 -19.41 3.55
C GLY A 69 -16.81 -20.43 3.03
N ILE A 70 -17.81 -20.00 2.24
CA ILE A 70 -18.82 -20.88 1.62
C ILE A 70 -18.16 -21.83 0.61
N ILE A 71 -17.32 -21.29 -0.30
CA ILE A 71 -16.62 -22.09 -1.31
C ILE A 71 -15.69 -23.10 -0.64
N TYR A 72 -14.93 -22.67 0.37
CA TYR A 72 -14.05 -23.55 1.13
C TYR A 72 -14.80 -24.66 1.86
N ALA A 73 -15.88 -24.30 2.57
CA ALA A 73 -16.68 -25.28 3.29
C ALA A 73 -17.37 -26.29 2.36
N ALA A 74 -17.84 -25.84 1.20
CA ALA A 74 -18.42 -26.70 0.17
C ALA A 74 -17.36 -27.65 -0.41
N ALA A 75 -16.19 -27.14 -0.80
CA ALA A 75 -15.08 -27.94 -1.31
C ALA A 75 -14.53 -28.95 -0.29
N SER A 76 -14.64 -28.61 1.01
CA SER A 76 -14.18 -29.48 2.12
C SER A 76 -15.29 -30.38 2.70
N GLY A 77 -16.52 -30.29 2.21
CA GLY A 77 -17.66 -31.09 2.69
C GLY A 77 -18.11 -30.77 4.12
N THR A 78 -17.74 -29.60 4.67
CA THR A 78 -17.98 -29.22 6.07
C THR A 78 -19.26 -28.40 6.29
N GLY A 79 -19.94 -28.01 5.22
CA GLY A 79 -21.23 -27.33 5.24
C GLY A 79 -21.24 -25.98 5.98
N PHE A 80 -22.39 -25.65 6.57
CA PHE A 80 -22.60 -24.35 7.22
C PHE A 80 -21.67 -24.11 8.42
N GLU A 81 -21.44 -25.12 9.25
CA GLU A 81 -20.53 -25.04 10.39
C GLU A 81 -19.10 -24.74 9.94
N GLY A 82 -18.65 -25.41 8.88
CA GLY A 82 -17.33 -25.17 8.27
C GLY A 82 -17.17 -23.76 7.74
N THR A 83 -18.23 -23.15 7.20
CA THR A 83 -18.20 -21.74 6.78
C THR A 83 -17.93 -20.81 7.95
N PHE A 84 -18.68 -20.99 9.06
CA PHE A 84 -18.48 -20.16 10.25
C PHE A 84 -17.12 -20.38 10.89
N LYS A 85 -16.66 -21.61 10.96
CA LYS A 85 -15.33 -21.91 11.47
C LYS A 85 -14.25 -21.24 10.63
N ALA A 86 -14.30 -21.36 9.32
CA ALA A 86 -13.33 -20.73 8.41
C ALA A 86 -13.33 -19.19 8.55
N VAL A 87 -14.51 -18.57 8.57
CA VAL A 87 -14.62 -17.10 8.62
C VAL A 87 -14.28 -16.56 10.00
N VAL A 88 -14.86 -17.13 11.06
CA VAL A 88 -14.74 -16.55 12.42
C VAL A 88 -13.48 -17.04 13.11
N GLN A 89 -13.28 -18.36 13.20
CA GLN A 89 -12.16 -18.94 13.93
C GLN A 89 -10.85 -18.73 13.16
N ASP A 90 -10.77 -19.27 11.94
CA ASP A 90 -9.54 -19.28 11.17
C ASP A 90 -9.26 -17.90 10.55
N GLY A 91 -10.31 -17.18 10.16
CA GLY A 91 -10.23 -15.83 9.62
C GLY A 91 -10.05 -14.76 10.69
N LEU A 92 -11.13 -14.36 11.37
CA LEU A 92 -11.11 -13.19 12.27
C LEU A 92 -10.24 -13.43 13.52
N ILE A 93 -10.53 -14.50 14.28
CA ILE A 93 -9.87 -14.72 15.58
C ILE A 93 -8.38 -14.99 15.39
N THR A 94 -8.01 -15.88 14.46
CA THR A 94 -6.61 -16.22 14.23
C THR A 94 -5.79 -15.01 13.77
N ASN A 95 -6.32 -14.18 12.85
CA ASN A 95 -5.62 -12.97 12.43
C ASN A 95 -5.48 -11.93 13.55
N LEU A 96 -6.52 -11.75 14.39
CA LEU A 96 -6.45 -10.86 15.54
C LEU A 96 -5.63 -11.42 16.71
N SER A 97 -5.30 -12.71 16.68
CA SER A 97 -4.39 -13.36 17.65
C SER A 97 -2.95 -13.42 17.13
N ASN A 98 -2.72 -13.07 15.87
CA ASN A 98 -1.39 -13.08 15.27
C ASN A 98 -0.56 -11.90 15.79
N ALA A 99 0.58 -12.18 16.40
CA ALA A 99 1.43 -11.17 17.03
C ALA A 99 1.89 -10.08 16.03
N TYR A 100 2.19 -10.45 14.78
CA TYR A 100 2.58 -9.51 13.74
C TYR A 100 1.44 -8.54 13.40
N ASN A 101 0.24 -9.07 13.14
CA ASN A 101 -0.94 -8.26 12.83
C ASN A 101 -1.29 -7.33 13.99
N VAL A 102 -1.29 -7.86 15.23
CA VAL A 102 -1.55 -7.05 16.44
C VAL A 102 -0.49 -5.97 16.64
N GLY A 103 0.78 -6.26 16.35
CA GLY A 103 1.86 -5.27 16.37
C GLY A 103 1.59 -4.10 15.41
N ILE A 104 1.14 -4.38 14.19
CA ILE A 104 0.72 -3.33 13.24
C ILE A 104 -0.46 -2.52 13.79
N LEU A 105 -1.48 -3.17 14.37
CA LEU A 105 -2.63 -2.46 14.96
C LEU A 105 -2.20 -1.57 16.13
N VAL A 106 -1.31 -2.05 17.01
CA VAL A 106 -0.74 -1.26 18.11
C VAL A 106 -0.01 -0.04 17.58
N PHE A 107 0.85 -0.22 16.57
CA PHE A 107 1.55 0.89 15.92
C PHE A 107 0.58 1.93 15.36
N LEU A 108 -0.46 1.50 14.63
CA LEU A 108 -1.51 2.38 14.08
C LEU A 108 -2.20 3.21 15.17
N VAL A 109 -2.61 2.55 16.26
CA VAL A 109 -3.26 3.24 17.39
C VAL A 109 -2.33 4.28 18.00
N VAL A 110 -1.08 3.91 18.28
CA VAL A 110 -0.09 4.83 18.84
C VAL A 110 0.19 6.00 17.92
N LEU A 111 0.28 5.75 16.63
CA LEU A 111 0.44 6.82 15.63
C LEU A 111 -0.77 7.77 15.63
N GLY A 112 -2.00 7.23 15.66
CA GLY A 112 -3.21 8.04 15.78
C GLY A 112 -3.20 8.92 17.04
N ILE A 113 -2.73 8.39 18.17
CA ILE A 113 -2.56 9.16 19.42
C ILE A 113 -1.55 10.30 19.22
N ILE A 114 -0.40 10.02 18.63
CA ILE A 114 0.64 11.04 18.37
C ILE A 114 0.10 12.13 17.44
N VAL A 115 -0.64 11.78 16.40
CA VAL A 115 -1.29 12.74 15.47
C VAL A 115 -2.28 13.63 16.23
N VAL A 116 -3.13 13.06 17.08
CA VAL A 116 -4.09 13.84 17.90
C VAL A 116 -3.35 14.79 18.85
N LEU A 117 -2.28 14.31 19.50
CA LEU A 117 -1.44 15.15 20.36
C LEU A 117 -0.79 16.31 19.61
N MET A 118 -0.19 16.05 18.43
CA MET A 118 0.42 17.08 17.58
C MET A 118 -0.62 18.12 17.14
N ASN A 119 -1.82 17.70 16.79
CA ASN A 119 -2.91 18.59 16.40
C ASN A 119 -3.37 19.44 17.59
N LYS A 120 -3.64 18.83 18.75
CA LYS A 120 -4.02 19.56 19.98
C LYS A 120 -2.93 20.53 20.44
N ALA A 121 -1.66 20.15 20.32
CA ALA A 121 -0.52 20.99 20.64
C ALA A 121 -0.35 22.17 19.65
N GLY A 122 -1.13 22.22 18.57
CA GLY A 122 -1.06 23.27 17.56
C GLY A 122 0.16 23.19 16.67
N GLY A 123 0.91 22.09 16.72
CA GLY A 123 2.12 21.88 15.92
C GLY A 123 1.80 21.82 14.43
N SER A 124 0.75 21.07 14.04
CA SER A 124 0.29 20.98 12.65
C SER A 124 -0.17 22.34 12.12
N ARG A 125 -0.90 23.14 12.91
CA ARG A 125 -1.31 24.49 12.54
C ARG A 125 -0.10 25.39 12.32
N ALA A 126 0.82 25.43 13.30
CA ALA A 126 2.01 26.26 13.25
C ALA A 126 2.92 25.88 12.06
N TYR A 127 3.04 24.57 11.76
CA TYR A 127 3.75 24.09 10.57
C TYR A 127 3.05 24.49 9.28
N GLY A 128 1.72 24.38 9.22
CA GLY A 128 0.91 24.83 8.10
C GLY A 128 1.09 26.34 7.83
N GLU A 129 1.08 27.19 8.87
CA GLU A 129 1.33 28.62 8.77
C GLU A 129 2.77 28.90 8.28
N TRP A 130 3.78 28.18 8.81
CA TRP A 130 5.17 28.29 8.37
C TRP A 130 5.34 27.80 6.92
N ALA A 131 4.81 26.62 6.60
CA ALA A 131 4.89 26.04 5.27
C ALA A 131 4.20 26.91 4.22
N ALA A 132 3.07 27.53 4.58
CA ALA A 132 2.38 28.46 3.72
C ALA A 132 3.16 29.75 3.45
N ALA A 133 4.06 30.14 4.34
CA ALA A 133 4.95 31.26 4.12
C ALA A 133 6.14 30.89 3.22
N HIS A 134 6.59 29.62 3.25
CA HIS A 134 7.81 29.16 2.57
C HIS A 134 7.52 28.32 1.33
N ILE A 135 6.50 27.45 1.39
CA ILE A 135 6.07 26.63 0.26
C ILE A 135 5.10 27.44 -0.60
N LYS A 136 5.54 27.78 -1.80
CA LYS A 136 4.76 28.59 -2.73
C LYS A 136 3.95 27.70 -3.67
N GLY A 137 2.63 27.62 -3.44
CA GLY A 137 1.65 27.01 -4.33
C GLY A 137 1.63 25.49 -4.32
N ARG A 138 0.71 24.96 -5.09
CA ARG A 138 0.37 23.54 -5.20
C ARG A 138 1.57 22.65 -5.55
N ARG A 139 2.38 23.09 -6.54
CA ARG A 139 3.59 22.36 -6.98
C ARG A 139 4.59 22.16 -5.83
N GLY A 140 4.82 23.23 -5.07
CA GLY A 140 5.72 23.17 -3.91
C GLY A 140 5.21 22.19 -2.83
N ALA A 141 3.91 22.19 -2.55
CA ALA A 141 3.30 21.28 -1.58
C ALA A 141 3.39 19.81 -2.05
N ALA A 142 3.07 19.54 -3.33
CA ALA A 142 3.17 18.20 -3.90
C ALA A 142 4.61 17.67 -3.91
N LEU A 143 5.57 18.49 -4.34
CA LEU A 143 7.00 18.11 -4.33
C LEU A 143 7.53 17.94 -2.91
N SER A 144 7.11 18.75 -1.95
CA SER A 144 7.51 18.58 -0.54
C SER A 144 6.96 17.28 0.05
N THR A 145 5.75 16.86 -0.36
CA THR A 145 5.18 15.55 -0.01
C THR A 145 6.05 14.43 -0.57
N PHE A 146 6.41 14.51 -1.84
CA PHE A 146 7.30 13.55 -2.50
C PHE A 146 8.66 13.45 -1.78
N PHE A 147 9.33 14.57 -1.51
CA PHE A 147 10.62 14.56 -0.84
C PHE A 147 10.55 14.00 0.58
N LEU A 148 9.49 14.30 1.33
CA LEU A 148 9.29 13.69 2.65
C LEU A 148 9.10 12.18 2.55
N GLY A 149 8.31 11.71 1.56
CA GLY A 149 8.16 10.28 1.29
C GLY A 149 9.48 9.60 0.96
N VAL A 150 10.32 10.22 0.14
CA VAL A 150 11.68 9.71 -0.16
C VAL A 150 12.56 9.66 1.10
N LEU A 151 12.45 10.60 2.01
CA LEU A 151 13.24 10.60 3.25
C LEU A 151 12.83 9.49 4.22
N ILE A 152 11.57 9.03 4.15
CA ILE A 152 11.04 7.96 5.01
C ILE A 152 11.04 6.63 4.24
N PHE A 153 12.19 6.22 3.75
CA PHE A 153 12.37 5.03 2.91
C PHE A 153 12.48 3.70 3.66
N VAL A 154 12.49 3.75 4.96
CA VAL A 154 12.85 2.62 5.82
C VAL A 154 11.81 1.51 5.79
N ASP A 155 10.53 1.90 5.81
CA ASP A 155 9.38 1.01 5.84
C ASP A 155 8.18 1.68 5.18
N ASP A 156 7.45 0.97 4.34
CA ASP A 156 6.35 1.49 3.54
C ASP A 156 5.10 1.82 4.39
N TYR A 157 4.78 1.01 5.39
CA TYR A 157 3.67 1.27 6.31
C TYR A 157 3.91 2.53 7.13
N PHE A 158 5.11 2.65 7.66
CA PHE A 158 5.54 3.83 8.40
C PHE A 158 5.53 5.08 7.53
N ASN A 159 5.97 4.97 6.28
CA ASN A 159 5.92 6.05 5.29
C ASN A 159 4.49 6.54 5.09
N CYS A 160 3.55 5.65 4.74
CA CYS A 160 2.16 5.98 4.46
C CYS A 160 1.52 6.84 5.55
N LEU A 161 1.69 6.43 6.81
CA LEU A 161 1.02 7.08 7.93
C LEU A 161 1.71 8.39 8.34
N THR A 162 3.05 8.41 8.31
CA THR A 162 3.82 9.57 8.75
C THR A 162 3.77 10.71 7.73
N VAL A 163 4.00 10.43 6.45
CA VAL A 163 3.92 11.44 5.39
C VAL A 163 2.51 12.04 5.33
N GLY A 164 1.48 11.18 5.43
CA GLY A 164 0.09 11.63 5.44
C GLY A 164 -0.21 12.60 6.58
N SER A 165 0.15 12.23 7.81
CA SER A 165 -0.12 13.06 8.99
C SER A 165 0.58 14.42 8.95
N VAL A 166 1.80 14.47 8.41
CA VAL A 166 2.62 15.68 8.31
C VAL A 166 2.19 16.59 7.16
N MET A 167 1.93 16.01 5.98
CA MET A 167 1.70 16.79 4.77
C MET A 167 0.24 17.21 4.56
N ARG A 168 -0.70 16.54 5.20
CA ARG A 168 -2.12 16.85 5.10
C ARG A 168 -2.47 18.34 5.35
N PRO A 169 -2.05 19.00 6.44
CA PRO A 169 -2.36 20.40 6.67
C PRO A 169 -1.80 21.33 5.57
N ILE A 170 -0.67 20.94 4.98
CA ILE A 170 0.01 21.70 3.94
C ILE A 170 -0.74 21.57 2.60
N THR A 171 -1.08 20.34 2.24
CA THR A 171 -1.80 20.06 0.99
C THR A 171 -3.21 20.65 1.01
N ASP A 172 -3.90 20.59 2.16
CA ASP A 172 -5.23 21.24 2.34
C ASP A 172 -5.15 22.74 2.10
N LYS A 173 -4.17 23.40 2.71
CA LYS A 173 -3.98 24.86 2.54
C LYS A 173 -3.70 25.25 1.11
N HIS A 174 -3.11 24.38 0.32
CA HIS A 174 -2.83 24.61 -1.10
C HIS A 174 -3.89 24.02 -2.03
N ASN A 175 -5.06 23.65 -1.51
CA ASN A 175 -6.17 23.11 -2.28
C ASN A 175 -5.79 21.88 -3.14
N ILE A 176 -4.95 21.00 -2.62
CA ILE A 176 -4.67 19.67 -3.20
C ILE A 176 -5.70 18.70 -2.64
N SER A 177 -6.30 17.88 -3.49
CA SER A 177 -7.30 16.91 -3.05
C SER A 177 -6.69 15.85 -2.13
N ARG A 178 -7.50 15.35 -1.20
CA ARG A 178 -7.09 14.24 -0.33
C ARG A 178 -6.75 12.98 -1.11
N SER A 179 -7.42 12.76 -2.25
CA SER A 179 -7.10 11.65 -3.16
C SER A 179 -5.72 11.81 -3.79
N LYS A 180 -5.32 13.01 -4.19
CA LYS A 180 -3.97 13.26 -4.71
C LYS A 180 -2.91 13.13 -3.63
N LEU A 181 -3.19 13.60 -2.42
CA LEU A 181 -2.29 13.37 -1.28
C LEU A 181 -2.10 11.89 -1.03
N ALA A 182 -3.18 11.10 -0.98
CA ALA A 182 -3.12 9.65 -0.80
C ALA A 182 -2.29 8.97 -1.91
N TYR A 183 -2.46 9.40 -3.17
CA TYR A 183 -1.64 8.91 -4.29
C TYR A 183 -0.16 9.25 -4.13
N LEU A 184 0.18 10.48 -3.72
CA LEU A 184 1.58 10.88 -3.50
C LEU A 184 2.23 10.06 -2.39
N ILE A 185 1.49 9.77 -1.32
CA ILE A 185 1.94 8.94 -0.19
C ILE A 185 2.21 7.52 -0.68
N ASP A 186 1.20 6.86 -1.25
CA ASP A 186 1.26 5.47 -1.68
C ASP A 186 2.39 5.26 -2.71
N SER A 187 2.49 6.17 -3.68
CA SER A 187 3.53 6.15 -4.73
C SER A 187 4.95 6.46 -4.22
N THR A 188 5.11 6.92 -2.98
CA THR A 188 6.42 7.14 -2.35
C THR A 188 6.67 6.20 -1.16
N ALA A 189 5.78 5.28 -0.88
CA ALA A 189 5.94 4.25 0.14
C ALA A 189 6.67 3.02 -0.43
N ALA A 190 5.93 2.00 -0.86
CA ALA A 190 6.54 0.78 -1.41
C ALA A 190 7.49 1.03 -2.59
N PRO A 191 7.21 1.94 -3.57
CA PRO A 191 8.16 2.21 -4.65
C PRO A 191 9.51 2.77 -4.22
N ILE A 192 9.58 3.51 -3.12
CA ILE A 192 10.85 4.00 -2.59
C ILE A 192 11.53 2.92 -1.75
N CYS A 193 10.79 2.19 -0.91
CA CYS A 193 11.34 1.14 -0.06
C CYS A 193 11.99 0.01 -0.87
N ILE A 194 11.37 -0.35 -2.02
CA ILE A 194 11.85 -1.44 -2.88
C ILE A 194 13.12 -1.12 -3.67
N ILE A 195 13.51 0.13 -3.77
CA ILE A 195 14.77 0.58 -4.38
C ILE A 195 15.78 1.10 -3.36
N ALA A 196 15.41 1.07 -2.07
CA ALA A 196 16.30 1.46 -0.98
C ALA A 196 17.07 0.23 -0.49
N PRO A 197 18.42 0.25 -0.55
CA PRO A 197 19.23 -0.92 -0.21
C PRO A 197 19.15 -1.28 1.29
N ILE A 198 18.67 -0.35 2.11
CA ILE A 198 18.47 -0.54 3.56
C ILE A 198 17.01 -0.23 3.86
N SER A 199 16.14 -1.23 3.73
CA SER A 199 14.70 -1.12 3.98
C SER A 199 14.14 -2.43 4.50
N SER A 200 12.94 -2.43 5.01
CA SER A 200 12.21 -3.65 5.36
C SER A 200 12.05 -4.60 4.16
N TRP A 201 11.97 -4.05 2.94
CA TRP A 201 11.90 -4.81 1.69
C TRP A 201 13.21 -5.52 1.35
N ALA A 202 14.37 -4.85 1.49
CA ALA A 202 15.67 -5.47 1.30
C ALA A 202 15.84 -6.70 2.21
N ALA A 203 15.37 -6.57 3.45
CA ALA A 203 15.33 -7.62 4.44
C ALA A 203 14.47 -8.81 4.00
N ALA A 204 13.21 -8.53 3.69
CA ALA A 204 12.24 -9.56 3.36
C ALA A 204 12.65 -10.35 2.11
N VAL A 205 13.09 -9.66 1.04
CA VAL A 205 13.54 -10.29 -0.20
C VAL A 205 14.78 -11.15 0.05
N SER A 206 15.74 -10.64 0.84
CA SER A 206 16.95 -11.39 1.19
C SER A 206 16.62 -12.70 1.92
N GLY A 207 15.57 -12.72 2.74
CA GLY A 207 15.12 -13.91 3.45
C GLY A 207 14.38 -14.94 2.58
N THR A 208 14.02 -14.59 1.33
CA THR A 208 13.31 -15.52 0.43
C THR A 208 14.23 -16.30 -0.51
N VAL A 209 15.51 -15.98 -0.54
CA VAL A 209 16.48 -16.58 -1.48
C VAL A 209 17.53 -17.40 -0.73
N GLU A 210 17.71 -18.63 -1.13
CA GLU A 210 18.73 -19.53 -0.60
C GLU A 210 19.89 -19.70 -1.61
N GLY A 211 21.09 -19.96 -1.12
CA GLY A 211 22.27 -20.29 -1.95
C GLY A 211 23.04 -19.09 -2.50
N VAL A 212 22.54 -17.86 -2.40
CA VAL A 212 23.22 -16.62 -2.79
C VAL A 212 23.08 -15.54 -1.72
N ASN A 213 23.97 -14.55 -1.73
CA ASN A 213 23.82 -13.41 -0.83
C ASN A 213 22.56 -12.61 -1.21
N GLY A 214 21.50 -12.72 -0.41
CA GLY A 214 20.20 -12.13 -0.68
C GLY A 214 20.22 -10.60 -0.79
N ILE A 215 21.05 -9.91 0.01
CA ILE A 215 21.21 -8.45 -0.09
C ILE A 215 21.89 -8.06 -1.39
N SER A 216 22.94 -8.78 -1.79
CA SER A 216 23.60 -8.56 -3.08
C SER A 216 22.62 -8.76 -4.23
N LEU A 217 21.83 -9.83 -4.19
CA LEU A 217 20.77 -10.08 -5.16
C LEU A 217 19.77 -8.92 -5.20
N PHE A 218 19.25 -8.49 -4.05
CA PHE A 218 18.30 -7.39 -3.96
C PHE A 218 18.86 -6.10 -4.57
N ILE A 219 20.08 -5.71 -4.23
CA ILE A 219 20.74 -4.51 -4.77
C ILE A 219 20.83 -4.59 -6.29
N ASN A 220 21.15 -5.77 -6.84
CA ASN A 220 21.21 -5.97 -8.29
C ASN A 220 19.83 -5.89 -8.97
N THR A 221 18.74 -6.16 -8.26
CA THR A 221 17.38 -6.00 -8.81
C THR A 221 16.94 -4.55 -8.89
N ILE A 222 17.50 -3.65 -8.07
CA ILE A 222 17.08 -2.23 -8.00
C ILE A 222 17.04 -1.56 -9.37
N PRO A 223 18.10 -1.58 -10.19
CA PRO A 223 18.10 -0.86 -11.46
C PRO A 223 17.09 -1.39 -12.49
N TYR A 224 16.62 -2.63 -12.32
CA TYR A 224 15.59 -3.25 -13.15
C TYR A 224 14.18 -3.09 -12.59
N ASN A 225 14.01 -2.45 -11.43
CA ASN A 225 12.68 -2.22 -10.86
C ASN A 225 11.97 -1.07 -11.60
N LEU A 226 11.47 -1.38 -12.80
CA LEU A 226 10.89 -0.37 -13.70
C LEU A 226 9.69 0.34 -13.05
N TYR A 227 8.83 -0.40 -12.33
CA TYR A 227 7.63 0.20 -11.75
C TYR A 227 7.96 1.30 -10.74
N ALA A 228 8.95 1.09 -9.88
CA ALA A 228 9.38 2.08 -8.91
C ALA A 228 9.89 3.37 -9.59
N PHE A 229 10.82 3.25 -10.53
CA PHE A 229 11.38 4.43 -11.23
C PHE A 229 10.35 5.16 -12.07
N LEU A 230 9.47 4.45 -12.78
CA LEU A 230 8.43 5.06 -13.60
C LEU A 230 7.34 5.71 -12.76
N THR A 231 7.00 5.14 -11.60
CA THR A 231 6.08 5.75 -10.62
C THR A 231 6.67 7.04 -10.05
N ILE A 232 7.95 7.04 -9.67
CA ILE A 232 8.66 8.25 -9.21
C ILE A 232 8.62 9.33 -10.31
N LEU A 233 8.92 8.96 -11.56
CA LEU A 233 8.86 9.88 -12.69
C LEU A 233 7.44 10.45 -12.89
N MET A 234 6.40 9.60 -12.78
CA MET A 234 5.01 10.01 -12.83
C MET A 234 4.69 11.04 -11.74
N VAL A 235 5.05 10.75 -10.48
CA VAL A 235 4.81 11.64 -9.33
C VAL A 235 5.49 12.99 -9.55
N ILE A 236 6.74 13.00 -9.97
CA ILE A 236 7.47 14.25 -10.25
C ILE A 236 6.79 15.02 -11.39
N PHE A 237 6.45 14.33 -12.49
CA PHE A 237 5.83 14.97 -13.65
C PHE A 237 4.49 15.61 -13.32
N ILE A 238 3.56 14.90 -12.66
CA ILE A 238 2.26 15.46 -12.29
C ILE A 238 2.38 16.59 -11.27
N SER A 239 3.33 16.50 -10.33
CA SER A 239 3.58 17.54 -9.32
C SER A 239 4.13 18.82 -9.96
N VAL A 240 5.06 18.71 -10.92
CA VAL A 240 5.64 19.86 -11.61
C VAL A 240 4.69 20.45 -12.65
N SER A 241 4.02 19.59 -13.44
CA SER A 241 3.13 20.05 -14.52
C SER A 241 1.76 20.55 -14.05
N ASP A 242 1.35 20.17 -12.83
CA ASP A 242 0.00 20.34 -12.27
C ASP A 242 -1.08 19.86 -13.26
N THR A 243 -0.80 18.72 -13.92
CA THR A 243 -1.66 18.12 -14.93
C THR A 243 -2.13 16.77 -14.42
N ASP A 244 -3.43 16.66 -14.21
CA ASP A 244 -4.09 15.43 -13.76
C ASP A 244 -5.05 14.93 -14.84
N TYR A 245 -5.35 13.63 -14.86
CA TYR A 245 -6.26 12.99 -15.81
C TYR A 245 -7.11 11.92 -15.14
N GLY A 246 -8.13 11.45 -15.87
CA GLY A 246 -9.07 10.47 -15.34
C GLY A 246 -9.86 11.00 -14.13
N PRO A 247 -10.28 10.13 -13.20
CA PRO A 247 -11.00 10.53 -11.99
C PRO A 247 -10.23 11.52 -11.11
N MET A 248 -8.91 11.42 -11.03
CA MET A 248 -8.08 12.35 -10.25
C MET A 248 -8.27 13.80 -10.68
N LYS A 249 -8.44 14.05 -11.99
CA LYS A 249 -8.68 15.42 -12.48
C LYS A 249 -9.94 16.02 -11.88
N ILE A 250 -11.00 15.24 -11.70
CA ILE A 250 -12.26 15.72 -11.11
C ILE A 250 -12.03 16.14 -9.66
N HIS A 251 -11.29 15.31 -8.89
CA HIS A 251 -10.95 15.61 -7.50
C HIS A 251 -10.08 16.86 -7.39
N GLU A 252 -9.11 17.02 -8.28
CA GLU A 252 -8.22 18.18 -8.28
C GLU A 252 -8.93 19.47 -8.75
N ASP A 253 -9.84 19.39 -9.72
CA ASP A 253 -10.63 20.53 -10.14
C ASP A 253 -11.60 20.98 -9.03
N ASN A 254 -12.20 20.05 -8.29
CA ASN A 254 -13.01 20.34 -7.10
C ASN A 254 -12.17 20.95 -5.98
N ALA A 255 -10.98 20.41 -5.73
CA ALA A 255 -10.08 20.94 -4.72
C ALA A 255 -9.63 22.36 -5.01
N LYS A 256 -9.38 22.73 -6.29
CA LYS A 256 -9.09 24.10 -6.70
C LYS A 256 -10.23 25.06 -6.36
N ASN A 257 -11.46 24.57 -6.31
CA ASN A 257 -12.66 25.32 -5.92
C ASN A 257 -12.97 25.24 -4.41
N GLY A 258 -12.09 24.64 -3.61
CA GLY A 258 -12.20 24.55 -2.16
C GLY A 258 -12.77 23.23 -1.62
N ASP A 259 -13.27 22.33 -2.48
CA ASP A 259 -13.72 20.99 -2.07
C ASP A 259 -12.59 19.96 -2.22
N ILE A 260 -11.82 19.79 -1.16
CA ILE A 260 -10.67 18.86 -1.14
C ILE A 260 -11.07 17.39 -1.03
N PHE A 261 -12.32 17.08 -0.76
CA PHE A 261 -12.82 15.73 -0.54
C PHE A 261 -13.62 15.14 -1.69
N THR A 262 -14.34 15.98 -2.44
CA THR A 262 -15.20 15.61 -3.58
C THR A 262 -16.43 14.75 -3.22
N THR A 263 -16.49 14.17 -2.03
CA THR A 263 -17.60 13.31 -1.58
C THR A 263 -18.27 13.84 -0.33
N GLN A 264 -19.61 13.68 -0.24
CA GLN A 264 -20.40 14.13 0.91
C GLN A 264 -20.23 13.24 2.16
N ASN A 265 -19.68 12.04 2.03
CA ASN A 265 -19.46 11.11 3.16
C ASN A 265 -18.07 11.30 3.74
N ASN A 266 -17.89 12.40 4.44
CA ASN A 266 -16.63 12.72 5.09
C ASN A 266 -16.61 12.10 6.49
N THR A 267 -16.17 10.85 6.59
CA THR A 267 -15.99 10.16 7.89
C THR A 267 -14.92 10.83 8.76
N TYR A 268 -14.10 11.71 8.19
CA TYR A 268 -12.98 12.36 8.85
C TYR A 268 -13.23 13.83 9.21
N GLU A 269 -14.35 14.43 8.82
CA GLU A 269 -14.71 15.83 9.13
C GLU A 269 -15.15 16.05 10.59
N GLN A 270 -15.40 14.97 11.31
CA GLN A 270 -15.95 15.08 12.68
C GLN A 270 -14.81 15.18 13.70
N ASP A 271 -14.88 16.19 14.48
CA ASP A 271 -14.05 16.58 15.63
C ASP A 271 -12.88 17.53 15.32
N ALA A 272 -13.20 18.78 14.96
CA ALA A 272 -12.27 19.88 15.18
C ALA A 272 -11.96 19.96 16.68
N GLN A 273 -10.94 19.25 17.13
CA GLN A 273 -10.47 19.31 18.51
C GLN A 273 -9.99 20.74 18.80
N PRO A 274 -10.26 21.28 19.99
CA PRO A 274 -9.75 22.59 20.35
C PRO A 274 -8.21 22.59 20.29
N VAL A 275 -7.67 23.48 19.45
CA VAL A 275 -6.22 23.59 19.20
C VAL A 275 -5.66 24.72 20.06
N THR A 276 -4.58 24.46 20.78
CA THR A 276 -3.92 25.52 21.56
C THR A 276 -3.21 26.53 20.63
N GLU A 277 -3.28 27.80 20.99
CA GLU A 277 -2.57 28.87 20.26
C GLU A 277 -1.07 28.90 20.56
N ARG A 278 -0.60 28.15 21.57
CA ARG A 278 0.79 28.11 22.03
C ARG A 278 1.70 27.22 21.17
N GLY A 279 1.14 26.52 20.20
CA GLY A 279 1.86 25.60 19.33
C GLY A 279 2.92 26.32 18.51
N ARG A 280 4.05 25.66 18.32
CA ARG A 280 5.17 26.07 17.45
C ARG A 280 5.48 24.96 16.45
N VAL A 281 6.18 25.28 15.37
CA VAL A 281 6.62 24.29 14.37
C VAL A 281 7.40 23.13 14.98
N ILE A 282 8.18 23.39 16.04
CA ILE A 282 8.93 22.36 16.75
C ILE A 282 8.01 21.32 17.42
N ASP A 283 6.77 21.68 17.76
CA ASP A 283 5.78 20.79 18.35
C ASP A 283 5.19 19.79 17.34
N LEU A 284 5.49 19.97 16.05
CA LEU A 284 5.24 19.00 14.99
C LEU A 284 6.51 18.23 14.62
N ILE A 285 7.62 18.95 14.36
CA ILE A 285 8.86 18.35 13.84
C ILE A 285 9.48 17.41 14.87
N LEU A 286 9.58 17.83 16.13
CA LEU A 286 10.24 17.03 17.17
C LEU A 286 9.53 15.71 17.44
N PRO A 287 8.18 15.63 17.59
CA PRO A 287 7.48 14.36 17.73
C PRO A 287 7.69 13.42 16.55
N VAL A 288 7.69 13.95 15.32
CA VAL A 288 7.95 13.14 14.11
C VAL A 288 9.39 12.62 14.13
N ALA A 289 10.37 13.48 14.41
CA ALA A 289 11.76 13.06 14.51
C ALA A 289 11.99 12.02 15.63
N VAL A 290 11.35 12.21 16.79
CA VAL A 290 11.39 11.26 17.90
C VAL A 290 10.77 9.93 17.46
N LEU A 291 9.60 9.95 16.81
CA LEU A 291 8.94 8.76 16.31
C LEU A 291 9.85 7.99 15.34
N ILE A 292 10.44 8.68 14.35
CA ILE A 292 11.35 8.07 13.37
C ILE A 292 12.55 7.42 14.08
N VAL A 293 13.23 8.16 14.95
CA VAL A 293 14.42 7.67 15.65
C VAL A 293 14.07 6.44 16.50
N PHE A 294 12.98 6.48 17.27
CA PHE A 294 12.61 5.37 18.13
C PHE A 294 12.11 4.16 17.34
N CYS A 295 11.41 4.35 16.21
CA CYS A 295 11.01 3.24 15.35
C CYS A 295 12.23 2.59 14.68
N VAL A 296 13.19 3.38 14.17
CA VAL A 296 14.46 2.85 13.64
C VAL A 296 15.22 2.08 14.71
N VAL A 297 15.37 2.63 15.92
CA VAL A 297 16.02 1.96 17.05
C VAL A 297 15.27 0.67 17.42
N GLY A 298 13.93 0.70 17.45
CA GLY A 298 13.11 -0.49 17.70
C GLY A 298 13.33 -1.59 16.67
N MET A 299 13.38 -1.25 15.37
CA MET A 299 13.64 -2.21 14.30
C MET A 299 15.04 -2.83 14.39
N ILE A 300 16.10 -2.02 14.51
CA ILE A 300 17.47 -2.58 14.63
C ILE A 300 17.68 -3.34 15.96
N TYR A 301 16.94 -2.98 17.02
CA TYR A 301 16.94 -3.72 18.28
C TYR A 301 16.39 -5.14 18.07
N THR A 302 15.24 -5.26 17.43
CA THR A 302 14.64 -6.59 17.15
C THR A 302 15.49 -7.43 16.19
N GLY A 303 16.29 -6.79 15.32
CA GLY A 303 17.23 -7.43 14.42
C GLY A 303 18.60 -7.80 15.02
N GLY A 304 18.81 -7.53 16.33
CA GLY A 304 20.02 -7.96 17.04
C GLY A 304 21.22 -7.01 16.92
N PHE A 305 21.04 -5.76 16.50
CA PHE A 305 22.14 -4.78 16.39
C PHE A 305 22.92 -4.62 17.70
N PHE A 306 22.20 -4.48 18.82
CA PHE A 306 22.81 -4.36 20.14
C PHE A 306 23.45 -5.65 20.68
N SER A 307 23.24 -6.78 19.97
CA SER A 307 23.86 -8.07 20.25
C SER A 307 25.09 -8.35 19.35
N GLY A 308 25.52 -7.35 18.57
CA GLY A 308 26.72 -7.42 17.74
C GLY A 308 26.47 -7.70 16.25
N THR A 309 25.22 -7.74 15.81
CA THR A 309 24.88 -7.81 14.38
C THR A 309 25.15 -6.44 13.73
N ASP A 310 25.73 -6.42 12.53
CA ASP A 310 25.93 -5.18 11.80
C ASP A 310 24.59 -4.52 11.44
N PHE A 311 24.59 -3.21 11.16
CA PHE A 311 23.38 -2.44 10.95
C PHE A 311 22.53 -2.95 9.78
N VAL A 312 23.15 -3.36 8.66
CA VAL A 312 22.44 -3.84 7.48
C VAL A 312 21.75 -5.17 7.77
N THR A 313 22.47 -6.10 8.38
CA THR A 313 21.94 -7.40 8.76
C THR A 313 20.88 -7.29 9.86
N ALA A 314 21.07 -6.39 10.83
CA ALA A 314 20.06 -6.16 11.87
C ALA A 314 18.76 -5.61 11.28
N PHE A 315 18.87 -4.68 10.32
CA PHE A 315 17.72 -4.20 9.57
C PHE A 315 17.07 -5.32 8.74
N ALA A 316 17.89 -6.20 8.14
CA ALA A 316 17.44 -7.33 7.36
C ALA A 316 16.63 -8.35 8.18
N ASN A 317 17.01 -8.57 9.42
CA ASN A 317 16.40 -9.57 10.31
C ASN A 317 15.40 -8.98 11.30
N CYS A 318 15.00 -7.70 11.14
CA CYS A 318 14.11 -7.07 12.08
C CYS A 318 12.68 -7.65 12.03
N ASP A 319 12.08 -7.84 13.21
CA ASP A 319 10.62 -7.95 13.33
C ASP A 319 10.03 -6.55 13.26
N ALA A 320 9.60 -6.14 12.04
CA ALA A 320 9.11 -4.80 11.79
C ALA A 320 7.87 -4.46 12.66
N ALA A 321 6.93 -5.41 12.84
CA ALA A 321 5.72 -5.17 13.59
C ALA A 321 6.02 -4.94 15.09
N TYR A 322 6.87 -5.77 15.67
CA TYR A 322 7.31 -5.61 17.06
C TYR A 322 8.20 -4.38 17.24
N GLY A 323 9.16 -4.17 16.32
CA GLY A 323 10.06 -3.01 16.35
C GLY A 323 9.33 -1.67 16.25
N LEU A 324 8.35 -1.56 15.35
CA LEU A 324 7.50 -0.37 15.19
C LEU A 324 6.62 -0.14 16.43
N SER A 325 6.03 -1.20 16.99
CA SER A 325 5.23 -1.10 18.21
C SER A 325 6.07 -0.62 19.40
N LEU A 326 7.22 -1.22 19.63
CA LEU A 326 8.15 -0.86 20.69
C LEU A 326 8.64 0.58 20.54
N GLY A 327 9.07 0.94 19.33
CA GLY A 327 9.56 2.28 19.02
C GLY A 327 8.49 3.34 19.18
N SER A 328 7.30 3.12 18.63
CA SER A 328 6.21 4.09 18.71
C SER A 328 5.70 4.31 20.14
N ILE A 329 5.56 3.25 20.97
CA ILE A 329 5.19 3.38 22.38
C ILE A 329 6.25 4.19 23.14
N SER A 330 7.54 3.88 22.91
CA SER A 330 8.63 4.63 23.54
C SER A 330 8.62 6.10 23.11
N ALA A 331 8.40 6.36 21.83
CA ALA A 331 8.25 7.72 21.30
C ALA A 331 7.05 8.44 21.93
N LEU A 332 5.90 7.79 22.06
CA LEU A 332 4.70 8.36 22.68
C LEU A 332 4.97 8.85 24.12
N ILE A 333 5.68 8.05 24.92
CA ILE A 333 6.05 8.41 26.30
C ILE A 333 6.90 9.68 26.29
N VAL A 334 7.91 9.74 25.42
CA VAL A 334 8.80 10.92 25.29
C VAL A 334 8.03 12.15 24.81
N ILE A 335 7.12 11.99 23.83
CA ILE A 335 6.30 13.08 23.29
C ILE A 335 5.35 13.64 24.34
N ILE A 336 4.67 12.79 25.12
CA ILE A 336 3.80 13.22 26.22
C ILE A 336 4.63 14.01 27.25
N ALA A 337 5.77 13.47 27.67
CA ALA A 337 6.66 14.17 28.59
C ALA A 337 7.12 15.54 28.06
N TYR A 338 7.49 15.61 26.77
CA TYR A 338 7.86 16.83 26.08
C TYR A 338 6.75 17.90 26.12
N TYR A 339 5.53 17.55 25.74
CA TYR A 339 4.40 18.49 25.74
C TYR A 339 4.04 18.99 27.14
N MET A 340 4.12 18.10 28.14
CA MET A 340 3.89 18.47 29.53
C MET A 340 4.98 19.41 30.07
N LEU A 341 6.26 19.11 29.82
CA LEU A 341 7.39 19.95 30.23
C LEU A 341 7.34 21.34 29.59
N ARG A 342 6.93 21.41 28.32
CA ARG A 342 6.70 22.68 27.61
C ARG A 342 5.43 23.40 28.03
N ARG A 343 4.58 22.77 28.84
CA ARG A 343 3.27 23.29 29.27
C ARG A 343 2.35 23.64 28.09
N VAL A 344 2.48 22.93 26.97
CA VAL A 344 1.63 23.07 25.79
C VAL A 344 0.33 22.31 25.99
N LEU A 345 0.42 21.11 26.57
CA LEU A 345 -0.72 20.28 26.95
C LEU A 345 -0.63 19.89 28.42
N LYS A 346 -1.82 19.72 29.04
CA LYS A 346 -1.96 19.16 30.39
C LYS A 346 -2.05 17.65 30.33
N PHE A 347 -1.77 16.97 31.45
CA PHE A 347 -1.83 15.51 31.54
C PHE A 347 -3.19 14.95 31.12
N ASN A 348 -4.30 15.53 31.57
CA ASN A 348 -5.64 15.06 31.19
C ASN A 348 -5.87 15.19 29.68
N GLU A 349 -5.41 16.28 29.05
CA GLU A 349 -5.53 16.48 27.59
C GLU A 349 -4.72 15.43 26.81
N CYS A 350 -3.57 15.00 27.35
CA CYS A 350 -2.79 13.90 26.78
C CYS A 350 -3.53 12.57 26.91
N MET A 351 -4.11 12.29 28.07
CA MET A 351 -4.86 11.04 28.32
C MET A 351 -6.14 10.96 27.46
N ASP A 352 -6.88 12.05 27.31
CA ASP A 352 -8.03 12.13 26.42
C ASP A 352 -7.65 11.88 24.95
N SER A 353 -6.41 12.21 24.57
CA SER A 353 -5.91 11.98 23.22
C SER A 353 -5.70 10.49 22.90
N ILE A 354 -5.54 9.63 23.92
CA ILE A 354 -5.41 8.18 23.74
C ILE A 354 -6.69 7.61 23.14
N ALA A 355 -7.84 7.90 23.76
CA ALA A 355 -9.13 7.43 23.26
C ALA A 355 -9.47 8.04 21.88
N ALA A 356 -9.15 9.33 21.68
CA ALA A 356 -9.39 10.02 20.42
C ALA A 356 -8.53 9.43 19.28
N GLY A 357 -7.25 9.14 19.54
CA GLY A 357 -6.36 8.51 18.56
C GLY A 357 -6.79 7.09 18.20
N PHE A 358 -7.21 6.29 19.18
CA PHE A 358 -7.77 4.97 18.93
C PHE A 358 -9.01 5.05 18.03
N LYS A 359 -9.97 5.93 18.37
CA LYS A 359 -11.19 6.15 17.59
C LYS A 359 -10.88 6.55 16.14
N GLN A 360 -9.85 7.37 15.93
CA GLN A 360 -9.43 7.80 14.60
C GLN A 360 -8.94 6.63 13.73
N MET A 361 -8.35 5.59 14.34
CA MET A 361 -7.80 4.43 13.62
C MET A 361 -8.79 3.27 13.46
N VAL A 362 -9.98 3.33 14.07
CA VAL A 362 -11.00 2.27 13.95
C VAL A 362 -11.31 1.89 12.49
N PRO A 363 -11.50 2.84 11.55
CA PRO A 363 -11.75 2.49 10.15
C PRO A 363 -10.63 1.63 9.54
N ALA A 364 -9.37 2.02 9.75
CA ALA A 364 -8.21 1.28 9.26
C ALA A 364 -8.10 -0.11 9.90
N ILE A 365 -8.31 -0.21 11.21
CA ILE A 365 -8.30 -1.48 11.94
C ILE A 365 -9.35 -2.45 11.38
N LEU A 366 -10.58 -1.97 11.12
CA LEU A 366 -11.65 -2.79 10.56
C LEU A 366 -11.31 -3.28 9.15
N ILE A 367 -10.81 -2.38 8.28
CA ILE A 367 -10.44 -2.74 6.91
C ILE A 367 -9.30 -3.75 6.91
N LEU A 368 -8.24 -3.52 7.70
CA LEU A 368 -7.11 -4.46 7.81
C LEU A 368 -7.57 -5.83 8.32
N THR A 369 -8.41 -5.86 9.37
CA THR A 369 -8.95 -7.12 9.91
C THR A 369 -9.71 -7.91 8.84
N PHE A 370 -10.55 -7.24 8.06
CA PHE A 370 -11.29 -7.89 6.97
C PHE A 370 -10.38 -8.29 5.81
N ALA A 371 -9.38 -7.47 5.45
CA ALA A 371 -8.42 -7.80 4.41
C ALA A 371 -7.61 -9.05 4.76
N TRP A 372 -7.10 -9.15 5.99
CA TRP A 372 -6.40 -10.36 6.46
C TRP A 372 -7.31 -11.58 6.48
N THR A 373 -8.57 -11.40 6.89
CA THR A 373 -9.56 -12.49 6.87
C THR A 373 -9.85 -12.96 5.45
N LEU A 374 -9.99 -12.03 4.50
CA LEU A 374 -10.15 -12.36 3.08
C LEU A 374 -8.95 -13.10 2.52
N LYS A 375 -7.72 -12.66 2.88
CA LYS A 375 -6.46 -13.34 2.55
C LYS A 375 -6.45 -14.77 3.08
N THR A 376 -6.90 -14.99 4.33
CA THR A 376 -7.02 -16.34 4.90
C THR A 376 -7.96 -17.21 4.06
N MET A 377 -9.12 -16.68 3.63
CA MET A 377 -10.05 -17.42 2.75
C MET A 377 -9.40 -17.77 1.40
N THR A 378 -8.67 -16.83 0.82
CA THR A 378 -7.93 -17.02 -0.45
C THR A 378 -6.85 -18.10 -0.30
N ASN A 379 -6.14 -18.10 0.84
CA ASN A 379 -5.13 -19.12 1.15
C ASN A 379 -5.76 -20.51 1.37
N HIS A 380 -6.91 -20.59 2.06
CA HIS A 380 -7.66 -21.85 2.23
C HIS A 380 -8.10 -22.46 0.89
N LEU A 381 -8.28 -21.62 -0.13
CA LEU A 381 -8.62 -22.05 -1.50
C LEU A 381 -7.38 -22.29 -2.37
N GLU A 382 -6.16 -22.20 -1.80
CA GLU A 382 -4.90 -22.47 -2.50
C GLU A 382 -4.67 -21.59 -3.74
N ALA A 383 -5.05 -20.31 -3.67
CA ALA A 383 -4.85 -19.36 -4.77
C ALA A 383 -3.38 -19.24 -5.20
N GLY A 384 -2.45 -19.32 -4.23
CA GLY A 384 -1.02 -19.36 -4.51
C GLY A 384 -0.61 -20.53 -5.39
N ALA A 385 -1.16 -21.73 -5.13
CA ALA A 385 -0.89 -22.93 -5.94
C ALA A 385 -1.38 -22.77 -7.38
N PHE A 386 -2.58 -22.20 -7.57
CA PHE A 386 -3.10 -21.89 -8.90
C PHE A 386 -2.18 -20.96 -9.68
N VAL A 387 -1.79 -19.84 -9.06
CA VAL A 387 -0.91 -18.86 -9.71
C VAL A 387 0.48 -19.45 -9.99
N SER A 388 1.03 -20.23 -9.06
CA SER A 388 2.30 -20.95 -9.24
C SER A 388 2.23 -21.91 -10.44
N GLY A 389 1.13 -22.64 -10.59
CA GLY A 389 0.92 -23.52 -11.75
C GLY A 389 0.91 -22.74 -13.08
N VAL A 390 0.28 -21.55 -13.11
CA VAL A 390 0.30 -20.67 -14.29
C VAL A 390 1.72 -20.21 -14.62
N VAL A 391 2.50 -19.77 -13.61
CA VAL A 391 3.89 -19.32 -13.80
C VAL A 391 4.78 -20.45 -14.29
N GLN A 392 4.70 -21.64 -13.66
CA GLN A 392 5.52 -22.81 -14.06
C GLN A 392 5.21 -23.27 -15.48
N SER A 393 3.96 -23.19 -15.93
CA SER A 393 3.62 -23.55 -17.32
C SER A 393 4.20 -22.58 -18.36
N ALA A 394 4.60 -21.38 -17.93
CA ALA A 394 5.17 -20.34 -18.78
C ALA A 394 6.70 -20.44 -18.96
N THR A 395 7.38 -21.34 -18.28
CA THR A 395 8.86 -21.49 -18.30
C THR A 395 9.44 -21.82 -19.67
N ALA A 396 8.66 -22.40 -20.58
CA ALA A 396 9.07 -22.68 -21.95
C ALA A 396 9.33 -21.40 -22.80
N LEU A 397 8.88 -20.24 -22.34
CA LEU A 397 9.01 -18.95 -23.01
C LEU A 397 9.98 -18.04 -22.29
N SER A 398 11.22 -18.49 -22.05
CA SER A 398 12.21 -17.80 -21.21
C SER A 398 12.39 -16.29 -21.52
N VAL A 399 12.33 -15.91 -22.78
CA VAL A 399 12.45 -14.50 -23.19
C VAL A 399 11.25 -13.65 -22.73
N LEU A 400 10.07 -14.24 -22.64
CA LEU A 400 8.85 -13.57 -22.17
C LEU A 400 8.67 -13.68 -20.65
N LEU A 401 9.51 -14.45 -19.98
CA LEU A 401 9.36 -14.74 -18.54
C LEU A 401 9.30 -13.47 -17.69
N PRO A 402 10.13 -12.43 -17.87
CA PRO A 402 10.03 -11.21 -17.06
C PRO A 402 8.66 -10.52 -17.18
N VAL A 403 8.12 -10.39 -18.38
CA VAL A 403 6.81 -9.74 -18.56
C VAL A 403 5.68 -10.61 -18.04
N ILE A 404 5.76 -11.92 -18.19
CA ILE A 404 4.77 -12.87 -17.63
C ILE A 404 4.77 -12.78 -16.11
N LEU A 405 5.94 -12.84 -15.48
CA LEU A 405 6.08 -12.72 -14.02
C LEU A 405 5.57 -11.38 -13.51
N PHE A 406 5.85 -10.28 -14.21
CA PHE A 406 5.33 -8.97 -13.87
C PHE A 406 3.79 -8.95 -13.86
N VAL A 407 3.15 -9.45 -14.93
CA VAL A 407 1.69 -9.48 -15.04
C VAL A 407 1.05 -10.43 -14.02
N VAL A 408 1.65 -11.60 -13.80
CA VAL A 408 1.19 -12.57 -12.80
C VAL A 408 1.31 -11.98 -11.39
N ALA A 409 2.43 -11.30 -11.09
CA ALA A 409 2.62 -10.63 -9.82
C ALA A 409 1.59 -9.52 -9.59
N ILE A 410 1.27 -8.72 -10.62
CA ILE A 410 0.16 -7.74 -10.55
C ILE A 410 -1.14 -8.44 -10.18
N GLY A 411 -1.50 -9.50 -10.89
CA GLY A 411 -2.75 -10.23 -10.65
C GLY A 411 -2.82 -10.83 -9.24
N LEU A 412 -1.71 -11.40 -8.77
CA LEU A 412 -1.63 -12.01 -7.44
C LEU A 412 -1.69 -10.95 -6.33
N ALA A 413 -0.92 -9.88 -6.42
CA ALA A 413 -0.92 -8.81 -5.44
C ALA A 413 -2.28 -8.08 -5.40
N PHE A 414 -2.87 -7.83 -6.57
CA PHE A 414 -4.22 -7.26 -6.67
C PHE A 414 -5.26 -8.14 -5.98
N ALA A 415 -5.20 -9.47 -6.17
CA ALA A 415 -6.16 -10.41 -5.64
C ALA A 415 -5.97 -10.70 -4.14
N THR A 416 -4.73 -10.68 -3.65
CA THR A 416 -4.40 -11.00 -2.25
C THR A 416 -4.30 -9.77 -1.36
N GLY A 417 -4.12 -8.58 -1.95
CA GLY A 417 -3.92 -7.34 -1.22
C GLY A 417 -2.60 -7.30 -0.44
N THR A 418 -1.57 -8.03 -0.91
CA THR A 418 -0.26 -8.02 -0.25
C THR A 418 0.88 -8.19 -1.24
N SER A 419 1.75 -7.19 -1.28
CA SER A 419 3.00 -7.28 -2.04
C SER A 419 3.93 -8.34 -1.44
N TRP A 420 4.01 -8.38 -0.10
CA TRP A 420 4.90 -9.30 0.63
C TRP A 420 4.52 -10.75 0.42
N GLY A 421 3.23 -11.08 0.49
CA GLY A 421 2.74 -12.42 0.16
C GLY A 421 3.03 -12.81 -1.29
N THR A 422 2.92 -11.86 -2.20
CA THR A 422 3.15 -12.06 -3.63
C THR A 422 4.60 -12.41 -3.93
N PHE A 423 5.56 -11.58 -3.52
CA PHE A 423 6.96 -11.89 -3.78
C PHE A 423 7.44 -13.11 -2.96
N GLY A 424 6.91 -13.30 -1.76
CA GLY A 424 7.19 -14.48 -0.93
C GLY A 424 6.81 -15.81 -1.58
N ILE A 425 5.82 -15.80 -2.48
CA ILE A 425 5.44 -16.97 -3.30
C ILE A 425 6.28 -17.03 -4.58
N LEU A 426 6.43 -15.92 -5.29
CA LEU A 426 6.98 -15.92 -6.65
C LEU A 426 8.51 -16.02 -6.68
N ILE A 427 9.24 -15.40 -5.74
CA ILE A 427 10.71 -15.45 -5.75
C ILE A 427 11.23 -16.88 -5.58
N PRO A 428 10.76 -17.70 -4.62
CA PRO A 428 11.16 -19.10 -4.54
C PRO A 428 10.90 -19.90 -5.82
N ILE A 429 9.80 -19.59 -6.55
CA ILE A 429 9.51 -20.23 -7.83
C ILE A 429 10.53 -19.81 -8.88
N VAL A 430 10.84 -18.51 -8.97
CA VAL A 430 11.88 -18.02 -9.89
C VAL A 430 13.22 -18.65 -9.59
N THR A 431 13.63 -18.71 -8.32
CA THR A 431 14.90 -19.35 -7.92
C THR A 431 14.93 -20.83 -8.26
N SER A 432 13.81 -21.55 -8.14
CA SER A 432 13.73 -22.97 -8.55
C SER A 432 13.83 -23.16 -10.07
N VAL A 433 13.28 -22.24 -10.85
CA VAL A 433 13.42 -22.25 -12.33
C VAL A 433 14.87 -22.10 -12.76
N PHE A 434 15.65 -21.30 -12.04
CA PHE A 434 17.04 -20.98 -12.34
C PHE A 434 18.03 -21.68 -11.38
N GLU A 435 17.64 -22.81 -10.76
CA GLU A 435 18.46 -23.51 -9.76
C GLU A 435 19.85 -23.87 -10.30
N ALA A 436 19.93 -24.37 -11.54
CA ALA A 436 21.20 -24.71 -12.17
C ALA A 436 22.10 -23.49 -12.39
N ASP A 437 21.51 -22.34 -12.74
CA ASP A 437 22.26 -21.10 -12.95
C ASP A 437 22.74 -20.53 -11.61
N LEU A 438 21.90 -20.60 -10.57
CA LEU A 438 22.25 -20.15 -9.23
C LEU A 438 23.31 -21.03 -8.57
N ALA A 439 23.32 -22.33 -8.82
CA ALA A 439 24.36 -23.24 -8.31
C ALA A 439 25.77 -22.86 -8.82
N ASN A 440 25.87 -22.24 -10.00
CA ASN A 440 27.13 -21.78 -10.57
C ASN A 440 27.63 -20.45 -9.97
N VAL A 441 26.79 -19.70 -9.28
CA VAL A 441 27.16 -18.39 -8.67
C VAL A 441 28.30 -18.53 -7.66
N ALA A 442 28.34 -19.63 -6.91
CA ALA A 442 29.43 -19.90 -5.97
C ALA A 442 30.80 -20.00 -6.68
N GLN A 443 30.82 -20.36 -7.98
CA GLN A 443 32.06 -20.52 -8.78
C GLN A 443 32.38 -19.25 -9.57
N THR A 444 31.34 -18.56 -10.11
CA THR A 444 31.49 -17.39 -10.99
C THR A 444 31.53 -16.06 -10.22
N GLY A 445 30.93 -16.03 -9.04
CA GLY A 445 30.71 -14.79 -8.27
C GLY A 445 29.66 -13.85 -8.88
N GLU A 446 29.07 -14.19 -10.03
CA GLU A 446 28.12 -13.35 -10.76
C GLU A 446 26.72 -13.98 -10.81
N ILE A 447 25.71 -13.20 -10.46
CA ILE A 447 24.30 -13.63 -10.55
C ILE A 447 23.83 -13.42 -12.00
N PRO A 448 23.23 -14.42 -12.65
CA PRO A 448 22.77 -14.30 -14.03
C PRO A 448 21.74 -13.18 -14.22
N SER A 449 21.92 -12.36 -15.25
CA SER A 449 21.07 -11.19 -15.50
C SER A 449 19.58 -11.54 -15.61
N MET A 450 19.24 -12.68 -16.20
CA MET A 450 17.84 -13.12 -16.33
C MET A 450 17.19 -13.39 -14.98
N VAL A 451 17.92 -13.96 -14.00
CA VAL A 451 17.44 -14.16 -12.63
C VAL A 451 17.12 -12.82 -11.98
N ILE A 452 18.06 -11.86 -12.09
CA ILE A 452 17.91 -10.50 -11.55
C ILE A 452 16.67 -9.84 -12.15
N ILE A 453 16.51 -9.89 -13.48
CA ILE A 453 15.38 -9.29 -14.20
C ILE A 453 14.05 -9.93 -13.78
N CYS A 454 13.99 -11.26 -13.68
CA CYS A 454 12.78 -11.98 -13.28
C CYS A 454 12.37 -11.66 -11.85
N ILE A 455 13.31 -11.65 -10.91
CA ILE A 455 13.02 -11.26 -9.52
C ILE A 455 12.58 -9.79 -9.45
N SER A 456 13.25 -8.91 -10.17
CA SER A 456 12.84 -7.50 -10.25
C SER A 456 11.43 -7.33 -10.83
N ALA A 457 11.07 -8.12 -11.84
CA ALA A 457 9.73 -8.13 -12.43
C ALA A 457 8.67 -8.60 -11.42
N CYS A 458 8.96 -9.63 -10.62
CA CYS A 458 8.09 -10.07 -9.53
C CYS A 458 7.87 -8.96 -8.50
N LEU A 459 8.94 -8.31 -8.07
CA LEU A 459 8.91 -7.23 -7.09
C LEU A 459 8.14 -6.01 -7.61
N ALA A 460 8.43 -5.58 -8.83
CA ALA A 460 7.75 -4.47 -9.49
C ALA A 460 6.26 -4.75 -9.72
N GLY A 461 5.92 -5.98 -10.13
CA GLY A 461 4.54 -6.42 -10.32
C GLY A 461 3.78 -6.51 -9.00
N ALA A 462 4.43 -6.96 -7.92
CA ALA A 462 3.84 -7.00 -6.59
C ALA A 462 3.45 -5.59 -6.11
N VAL A 463 4.34 -4.61 -6.24
CA VAL A 463 4.04 -3.20 -5.88
C VAL A 463 2.96 -2.61 -6.79
N CYS A 464 3.01 -2.87 -8.09
CA CYS A 464 1.99 -2.39 -9.03
C CYS A 464 0.60 -2.94 -8.71
N GLY A 465 0.49 -4.25 -8.44
CA GLY A 465 -0.77 -4.91 -8.10
C GLY A 465 -1.33 -4.40 -6.77
N ASP A 466 -0.45 -4.15 -5.81
CA ASP A 466 -0.75 -3.55 -4.52
C ASP A 466 -1.38 -2.16 -4.68
N HIS A 467 -0.75 -1.27 -5.44
CA HIS A 467 -1.28 0.05 -5.77
C HIS A 467 -2.63 0.03 -6.52
N CYS A 468 -2.96 -1.06 -7.20
CA CYS A 468 -4.25 -1.22 -7.87
C CYS A 468 -5.32 -1.81 -6.95
N SER A 469 -4.94 -2.44 -5.85
CA SER A 469 -5.82 -3.26 -5.01
C SER A 469 -6.52 -2.44 -3.93
N PRO A 470 -7.87 -2.47 -3.86
CA PRO A 470 -8.60 -1.82 -2.77
C PRO A 470 -8.52 -2.56 -1.43
N ILE A 471 -7.90 -3.73 -1.39
CA ILE A 471 -7.68 -4.51 -0.16
C ILE A 471 -6.22 -4.53 0.25
N SER A 472 -5.38 -3.73 -0.40
CA SER A 472 -3.96 -3.61 -0.08
C SER A 472 -3.73 -2.86 1.23
N ASP A 473 -2.81 -3.38 2.01
CA ASP A 473 -2.39 -2.79 3.28
C ASP A 473 -1.86 -1.36 3.10
N THR A 474 -0.98 -1.12 2.10
CA THR A 474 -0.39 0.20 1.85
C THR A 474 -1.40 1.19 1.31
N THR A 475 -2.27 0.77 0.38
CA THR A 475 -3.36 1.61 -0.15
C THR A 475 -4.34 2.03 0.94
N ILE A 476 -4.66 1.10 1.88
CA ILE A 476 -5.49 1.39 3.06
C ILE A 476 -4.78 2.40 3.97
N MET A 477 -3.49 2.20 4.24
CA MET A 477 -2.71 3.10 5.09
C MET A 477 -2.51 4.47 4.46
N ALA A 478 -2.28 4.56 3.15
CA ALA A 478 -2.15 5.82 2.43
C ALA A 478 -3.45 6.63 2.48
N SER A 479 -4.60 5.97 2.25
CA SER A 479 -5.90 6.62 2.37
C SER A 479 -6.20 7.10 3.80
N THR A 480 -5.80 6.31 4.80
CA THR A 480 -5.95 6.66 6.23
C THR A 480 -5.02 7.82 6.60
N GLY A 481 -3.76 7.78 6.20
CA GLY A 481 -2.79 8.86 6.43
C GLY A 481 -3.23 10.17 5.81
N ALA A 482 -3.75 10.13 4.58
CA ALA A 482 -4.33 11.28 3.90
C ALA A 482 -5.69 11.70 4.46
N GLN A 483 -6.36 10.87 5.25
CA GLN A 483 -7.78 10.99 5.58
C GLN A 483 -8.64 11.17 4.33
N CYS A 484 -8.45 10.29 3.37
CA CYS A 484 -9.17 10.22 2.11
C CYS A 484 -10.16 9.06 2.16
N ASP A 485 -11.33 9.22 1.52
CA ASP A 485 -12.20 8.07 1.27
C ASP A 485 -11.42 7.00 0.49
N HIS A 486 -11.39 5.78 1.02
CA HIS A 486 -10.55 4.72 0.50
C HIS A 486 -10.89 4.33 -0.95
N VAL A 487 -12.19 4.28 -1.30
CA VAL A 487 -12.62 3.96 -2.66
C VAL A 487 -12.27 5.10 -3.64
N ASN A 488 -12.32 6.35 -3.18
CA ASN A 488 -11.86 7.49 -3.96
C ASN A 488 -10.35 7.40 -4.23
N HIS A 489 -9.55 7.07 -3.20
CA HIS A 489 -8.12 6.85 -3.40
C HIS A 489 -7.86 5.80 -4.47
N VAL A 490 -8.41 4.59 -4.32
CA VAL A 490 -8.23 3.51 -5.29
C VAL A 490 -8.66 3.90 -6.69
N SER A 491 -9.87 4.47 -6.83
CA SER A 491 -10.43 4.80 -8.15
C SER A 491 -9.66 5.93 -8.86
N THR A 492 -9.06 6.84 -8.11
CA THR A 492 -8.26 7.95 -8.67
C THR A 492 -6.83 7.52 -8.98
N GLN A 493 -6.25 6.60 -8.21
CA GLN A 493 -4.90 6.07 -8.40
C GLN A 493 -4.81 5.09 -9.56
N LEU A 494 -5.85 4.25 -9.75
CA LEU A 494 -5.85 3.16 -10.71
C LEU A 494 -5.43 3.56 -12.14
N PRO A 495 -5.92 4.65 -12.76
CA PRO A 495 -5.46 5.07 -14.08
C PRO A 495 -3.97 5.43 -14.12
N TYR A 496 -3.42 5.96 -13.05
CA TYR A 496 -2.00 6.30 -12.94
C TYR A 496 -1.15 5.03 -12.86
N ALA A 497 -1.50 4.11 -11.95
CA ALA A 497 -0.83 2.83 -11.81
C ALA A 497 -0.87 2.01 -13.12
N LEU A 498 -2.02 1.95 -13.80
CA LEU A 498 -2.16 1.26 -15.08
C LEU A 498 -1.35 1.91 -16.21
N THR A 499 -1.22 3.25 -16.23
CA THR A 499 -0.36 3.94 -17.20
C THR A 499 1.10 3.54 -17.01
N VAL A 500 1.57 3.51 -15.77
CA VAL A 500 2.93 3.05 -15.43
C VAL A 500 3.10 1.58 -15.77
N ALA A 501 2.12 0.73 -15.41
CA ALA A 501 2.15 -0.71 -15.69
C ALA A 501 2.25 -1.01 -17.18
N ALA A 502 1.51 -0.29 -18.03
CA ALA A 502 1.56 -0.46 -19.47
C ALA A 502 2.97 -0.19 -20.04
N VAL A 503 3.65 0.85 -19.54
CA VAL A 503 5.04 1.13 -19.93
C VAL A 503 5.99 0.07 -19.37
N CYS A 504 5.78 -0.41 -18.13
CA CYS A 504 6.56 -1.51 -17.55
C CYS A 504 6.46 -2.80 -18.37
N VAL A 505 5.26 -3.16 -18.87
CA VAL A 505 5.07 -4.32 -19.75
C VAL A 505 5.98 -4.23 -20.97
N VAL A 506 6.04 -3.06 -21.63
CA VAL A 506 6.93 -2.85 -22.77
C VAL A 506 8.41 -2.92 -22.34
N GLY A 507 8.76 -2.34 -21.20
CA GLY A 507 10.12 -2.40 -20.65
C GLY A 507 10.57 -3.82 -20.29
N TYR A 508 9.72 -4.61 -19.63
CA TYR A 508 10.03 -6.01 -19.31
C TYR A 508 10.01 -6.92 -20.55
N LEU A 509 9.20 -6.61 -21.56
CA LEU A 509 9.30 -7.29 -22.85
C LEU A 509 10.66 -7.03 -23.50
N LEU A 510 11.12 -5.76 -23.48
CA LEU A 510 12.45 -5.42 -23.99
C LEU A 510 13.56 -6.11 -23.18
N SER A 511 13.43 -6.19 -21.87
CA SER A 511 14.43 -6.80 -20.98
C SER A 511 14.65 -8.30 -21.21
N GLY A 512 13.66 -8.99 -21.78
CA GLY A 512 13.81 -10.38 -22.21
C GLY A 512 14.80 -10.56 -23.37
N PHE A 513 14.98 -9.54 -24.20
CA PHE A 513 15.91 -9.56 -25.35
C PHE A 513 17.22 -8.81 -25.04
N VAL A 514 17.15 -7.76 -24.24
CA VAL A 514 18.27 -6.86 -23.97
C VAL A 514 18.49 -6.80 -22.45
N HIS A 515 19.58 -7.43 -21.99
CA HIS A 515 19.89 -7.51 -20.55
C HIS A 515 20.68 -6.30 -20.04
N ASN A 516 20.94 -5.30 -20.86
CA ASN A 516 21.64 -4.09 -20.46
C ASN A 516 20.66 -3.14 -19.74
N VAL A 517 20.90 -2.91 -18.46
CA VAL A 517 20.04 -2.10 -17.59
C VAL A 517 19.89 -0.65 -18.09
N PHE A 518 20.96 -0.04 -18.59
CA PHE A 518 20.93 1.37 -19.05
C PHE A 518 20.04 1.53 -20.27
N ILE A 519 20.03 0.52 -21.17
CA ILE A 519 19.17 0.52 -22.34
C ILE A 519 17.71 0.32 -21.92
N VAL A 520 17.43 -0.69 -21.08
CA VAL A 520 16.06 -1.02 -20.65
C VAL A 520 15.45 0.12 -19.83
N LEU A 521 16.17 0.61 -18.83
CA LEU A 521 15.68 1.70 -17.96
C LEU A 521 15.59 3.02 -18.75
N GLY A 522 16.62 3.36 -19.55
CA GLY A 522 16.62 4.59 -20.37
C GLY A 522 15.48 4.62 -21.39
N PHE A 523 15.24 3.50 -22.09
CA PHE A 523 14.11 3.35 -23.00
C PHE A 523 12.76 3.50 -22.25
N SER A 524 12.61 2.83 -21.11
CA SER A 524 11.36 2.88 -20.32
C SER A 524 11.06 4.28 -19.79
N LEU A 525 12.08 5.00 -19.31
CA LEU A 525 11.95 6.40 -18.88
C LEU A 525 11.58 7.33 -20.04
N ALA A 526 12.21 7.16 -21.21
CA ALA A 526 11.90 7.95 -22.40
C ALA A 526 10.47 7.68 -22.90
N LEU A 527 10.05 6.42 -22.94
CA LEU A 527 8.70 6.04 -23.31
C LEU A 527 7.67 6.62 -22.33
N MET A 528 7.95 6.54 -21.02
CA MET A 528 7.08 7.11 -19.98
C MET A 528 6.93 8.62 -20.17
N LEU A 529 8.01 9.36 -20.39
CA LEU A 529 7.95 10.80 -20.68
C LEU A 529 7.12 11.09 -21.93
N ALA A 530 7.30 10.33 -23.01
CA ALA A 530 6.50 10.49 -24.24
C ALA A 530 5.00 10.30 -23.96
N VAL A 531 4.62 9.27 -23.20
CA VAL A 531 3.23 9.01 -22.78
C VAL A 531 2.69 10.17 -21.93
N LEU A 532 3.46 10.64 -20.96
CA LEU A 532 3.04 11.74 -20.09
C LEU A 532 2.88 13.07 -20.83
N PHE A 533 3.76 13.39 -21.76
CA PHE A 533 3.61 14.58 -22.60
C PHE A 533 2.42 14.45 -23.56
N ALA A 534 2.17 13.28 -24.11
CA ALA A 534 0.97 13.02 -24.91
C ALA A 534 -0.31 13.22 -24.10
N ILE A 535 -0.40 12.62 -22.90
CA ILE A 535 -1.54 12.82 -21.99
C ILE A 535 -1.74 14.31 -21.70
N ARG A 536 -0.68 15.01 -21.33
CA ARG A 536 -0.73 16.47 -21.06
C ARG A 536 -1.24 17.26 -22.27
N PHE A 537 -0.78 16.94 -23.46
CA PHE A 537 -1.25 17.58 -24.70
C PHE A 537 -2.75 17.39 -24.91
N PHE A 538 -3.25 16.16 -24.74
CA PHE A 538 -4.68 15.87 -24.91
C PHE A 538 -5.54 16.52 -23.82
N VAL A 539 -5.09 16.54 -22.57
CA VAL A 539 -5.80 17.19 -21.45
C VAL A 539 -5.94 18.70 -21.75
N LYS A 540 -4.83 19.37 -22.07
CA LYS A 540 -4.85 20.81 -22.38
C LYS A 540 -5.69 21.15 -23.61
N ARG A 541 -5.67 20.30 -24.66
CA ARG A 541 -6.50 20.50 -25.84
C ARG A 541 -8.00 20.39 -25.53
N LYS A 542 -8.36 19.57 -24.55
CA LYS A 542 -9.73 19.40 -24.09
C LYS A 542 -10.20 20.61 -23.27
N GLU A 543 -9.33 21.16 -22.44
CA GLU A 543 -9.56 22.38 -21.64
C GLU A 543 -9.69 23.64 -22.51
N GLY A 544 -8.92 23.76 -23.59
CA GLY A 544 -9.00 24.89 -24.51
C GLY A 544 -10.18 24.85 -25.50
N ARG A 545 -11.02 23.79 -25.46
CA ARG A 545 -12.23 23.65 -26.31
C ARG A 545 -13.54 23.77 -25.52
N GLY A 546 -13.51 23.89 -24.20
CA GLY A 546 -14.64 24.19 -23.31
C GLY A 546 -14.58 25.62 -22.84
#